data_af51abbef5d99bee8c1482e3211e97f9
#
_entry.id   af51abbef5d99bee8c1482e3211e97f9
#
_cell.length_a   1.000
_cell.length_b   1.000
_cell.length_c   1.000
_cell.angle_alpha   90.00
_cell.angle_beta   90.00
_cell.angle_gamma   90.00
#
_symmetry.space_group_name_H-M   'P 1'
#
loop_
_entity.id
_entity.type
_entity.pdbx_description
1 polymer ?
#
loop_
_entity_poly.entity_id
_entity_poly.type
_entity_poly.pdbx_seq_one_letter_code
_entity_poly.pdbx_strand_id
1 'polypeptide(L)'
;MSQLKERYKKEIVPALIERHQYKNVMQVPHLEKIVFNVGLGEATQNAKALEATEGDLAAISGQHPVITRARKSISAFKLREGMPIGLKVTLRGERMYDFFDKLVNAVVSRMREFQGVPRNAFDGRGNYTLGFKEQIIFPEIDYDKVDKVRGLEISIITTARTDEEGRTLLELLGMPFTKDQNDG
;
A
#
# COMPACT_ATOMS: atom_id res chain seq x y z
N MET A 1 10.09 5.73 -18.02
CA MET A 1 10.13 4.37 -17.42
C MET A 1 10.65 4.51 -16.00
N SER A 2 9.97 3.93 -15.00
CA SER A 2 10.38 4.06 -13.60
C SER A 2 11.76 3.46 -13.36
N GLN A 3 12.63 4.19 -12.64
CA GLN A 3 13.98 3.72 -12.28
C GLN A 3 13.94 2.41 -11.50
N LEU A 4 12.97 2.28 -10.57
CA LEU A 4 12.78 1.07 -9.79
C LEU A 4 12.39 -0.13 -10.65
N LYS A 5 11.59 0.07 -11.68
CA LYS A 5 11.22 -0.98 -12.64
C LYS A 5 12.41 -1.47 -13.46
N GLU A 6 13.30 -0.57 -13.85
CA GLU A 6 14.54 -0.94 -14.53
C GLU A 6 15.49 -1.70 -13.62
N ARG A 7 15.65 -1.23 -12.37
CA ARG A 7 16.42 -1.90 -11.34
C ARG A 7 15.87 -3.30 -11.06
N TYR A 8 14.55 -3.44 -10.98
CA TYR A 8 13.90 -4.75 -10.82
C TYR A 8 14.37 -5.73 -11.92
N LYS A 9 14.31 -5.32 -13.18
CA LYS A 9 14.68 -6.18 -14.31
C LYS A 9 16.17 -6.51 -14.35
N LYS A 10 17.05 -5.55 -14.06
CA LYS A 10 18.51 -5.69 -14.22
C LYS A 10 19.19 -6.34 -13.02
N GLU A 11 18.73 -6.07 -11.81
CA GLU A 11 19.41 -6.46 -10.57
C GLU A 11 18.60 -7.45 -9.72
N ILE A 12 17.30 -7.18 -9.55
CA ILE A 12 16.47 -7.93 -8.59
C ILE A 12 16.07 -9.30 -9.14
N VAL A 13 15.71 -9.39 -10.41
CA VAL A 13 15.38 -10.67 -11.06
C VAL A 13 16.53 -11.68 -10.99
N PRO A 14 17.79 -11.34 -11.36
CA PRO A 14 18.91 -12.25 -11.18
C PRO A 14 19.13 -12.67 -9.72
N ALA A 15 19.06 -11.73 -8.78
CA ALA A 15 19.23 -12.01 -7.35
C ALA A 15 18.15 -12.97 -6.79
N LEU A 16 16.90 -12.81 -7.24
CA LEU A 16 15.80 -13.70 -6.86
C LEU A 16 15.99 -15.10 -7.44
N ILE A 17 16.45 -15.23 -8.69
CA ILE A 17 16.73 -16.51 -9.33
C ILE A 17 17.83 -17.25 -8.56
N GLU A 18 18.89 -16.56 -8.19
CA GLU A 18 20.00 -17.14 -7.42
C GLU A 18 19.53 -17.61 -6.03
N ARG A 19 18.75 -16.77 -5.32
CA ARG A 19 18.33 -17.06 -3.93
C ARG A 19 17.29 -18.16 -3.82
N HIS A 20 16.31 -18.19 -4.74
CA HIS A 20 15.22 -19.17 -4.74
C HIS A 20 15.31 -20.26 -5.80
N GLN A 21 16.37 -20.26 -6.62
CA GLN A 21 16.65 -21.26 -7.64
C GLN A 21 15.50 -21.50 -8.63
N TYR A 22 14.88 -20.42 -9.11
CA TYR A 22 13.81 -20.52 -10.12
C TYR A 22 14.33 -21.09 -11.44
N LYS A 23 13.59 -22.02 -12.01
CA LYS A 23 13.92 -22.66 -13.28
C LYS A 23 13.59 -21.79 -14.50
N ASN A 24 12.67 -20.85 -14.34
CA ASN A 24 12.19 -19.99 -15.41
C ASN A 24 12.02 -18.55 -14.87
N VAL A 25 12.43 -17.57 -15.66
CA VAL A 25 12.28 -16.14 -15.36
C VAL A 25 10.82 -15.76 -15.11
N MET A 26 9.86 -16.45 -15.75
CA MET A 26 8.43 -16.22 -15.55
C MET A 26 7.90 -16.66 -14.19
N GLN A 27 8.68 -17.42 -13.41
CA GLN A 27 8.34 -17.82 -12.04
C GLN A 27 8.77 -16.78 -11.00
N VAL A 28 9.64 -15.85 -11.39
CA VAL A 28 10.18 -14.83 -10.49
C VAL A 28 9.04 -13.91 -10.01
N PRO A 29 8.88 -13.72 -8.68
CA PRO A 29 7.85 -12.86 -8.17
C PRO A 29 8.08 -11.39 -8.54
N HIS A 30 7.00 -10.68 -8.79
CA HIS A 30 6.99 -9.25 -9.11
C HIS A 30 5.81 -8.56 -8.45
N LEU A 31 5.83 -7.23 -8.40
CA LEU A 31 4.70 -6.43 -7.97
C LEU A 31 3.58 -6.53 -9.02
N GLU A 32 2.38 -6.88 -8.59
CA GLU A 32 1.20 -6.96 -9.47
C GLU A 32 0.39 -5.67 -9.41
N LYS A 33 0.10 -5.19 -8.21
CA LYS A 33 -0.67 -3.96 -7.96
C LYS A 33 -0.44 -3.46 -6.53
N ILE A 34 -0.69 -2.16 -6.32
CA ILE A 34 -0.78 -1.55 -5.00
C ILE A 34 -2.22 -1.04 -4.84
N VAL A 35 -2.86 -1.40 -3.75
CA VAL A 35 -4.24 -1.03 -3.44
C VAL A 35 -4.26 -0.15 -2.20
N PHE A 36 -4.85 1.03 -2.34
CA PHE A 36 -5.21 1.89 -1.21
C PHE A 36 -6.64 1.60 -0.80
N ASN A 37 -6.87 1.55 0.49
CA ASN A 37 -8.20 1.43 1.05
C ASN A 37 -8.36 2.41 2.22
N VAL A 38 -9.43 3.19 2.20
CA VAL A 38 -9.81 4.09 3.28
C VAL A 38 -11.23 3.77 3.68
N GLY A 39 -11.42 3.32 4.91
CA GLY A 39 -12.74 3.11 5.49
C GLY A 39 -13.28 4.43 6.06
N LEU A 40 -14.45 4.86 5.58
CA LEU A 40 -15.11 6.10 5.98
C LEU A 40 -16.52 5.82 6.52
N GLY A 41 -16.61 5.33 7.74
CA GLY A 41 -17.90 5.12 8.39
C GLY A 41 -18.71 6.41 8.53
N GLU A 42 -18.04 7.54 8.69
CA GLU A 42 -18.67 8.86 8.77
C GLU A 42 -19.25 9.36 7.43
N ALA A 43 -18.84 8.82 6.30
CA ALA A 43 -19.33 9.20 4.97
C ALA A 43 -20.84 8.93 4.80
N THR A 44 -21.41 8.04 5.59
CA THR A 44 -22.85 7.75 5.61
C THR A 44 -23.69 8.94 6.10
N GLN A 45 -23.09 9.83 6.87
CA GLN A 45 -23.73 11.00 7.46
C GLN A 45 -23.13 12.32 6.97
N ASN A 46 -21.91 12.30 6.46
CA ASN A 46 -21.16 13.50 6.05
C ASN A 46 -20.51 13.32 4.67
N ALA A 47 -21.19 13.82 3.64
CA ALA A 47 -20.70 13.78 2.27
C ALA A 47 -19.41 14.60 2.07
N LYS A 48 -19.20 15.67 2.83
CA LYS A 48 -18.00 16.51 2.75
C LYS A 48 -16.74 15.75 3.19
N ALA A 49 -16.87 14.82 4.15
CA ALA A 49 -15.77 13.95 4.56
C ALA A 49 -15.33 13.01 3.44
N LEU A 50 -16.27 12.55 2.62
CA LEU A 50 -15.98 11.73 1.45
C LEU A 50 -15.21 12.53 0.39
N GLU A 51 -15.68 13.72 0.05
CA GLU A 51 -15.03 14.62 -0.94
C GLU A 51 -13.63 15.03 -0.51
N ALA A 52 -13.43 15.41 0.75
CA ALA A 52 -12.12 15.76 1.30
C ALA A 52 -11.15 14.59 1.20
N THR A 53 -11.57 13.39 1.62
CA THR A 53 -10.73 12.19 1.55
C THR A 53 -10.46 11.74 0.13
N GLU A 54 -11.40 11.94 -0.78
CA GLU A 54 -11.23 11.68 -2.21
C GLU A 54 -10.12 12.56 -2.80
N GLY A 55 -10.12 13.86 -2.45
CA GLY A 55 -9.07 14.80 -2.83
C GLY A 55 -7.69 14.41 -2.29
N ASP A 56 -7.62 14.06 -1.00
CA ASP A 56 -6.39 13.60 -0.36
C ASP A 56 -5.83 12.34 -1.05
N LEU A 57 -6.68 11.35 -1.28
CA LEU A 57 -6.27 10.08 -1.87
C LEU A 57 -5.87 10.25 -3.34
N ALA A 58 -6.53 11.13 -4.08
CA ALA A 58 -6.15 11.49 -5.44
C ALA A 58 -4.77 12.17 -5.48
N ALA A 59 -4.47 13.05 -4.55
CA ALA A 59 -3.18 13.71 -4.43
C ALA A 59 -2.05 12.70 -4.11
N ILE A 60 -2.29 11.78 -3.18
CA ILE A 60 -1.32 10.75 -2.77
C ILE A 60 -1.03 9.76 -3.90
N SER A 61 -2.07 9.27 -4.57
CA SER A 61 -1.96 8.19 -5.56
C SER A 61 -1.71 8.68 -6.99
N GLY A 62 -2.04 9.94 -7.28
CA GLY A 62 -2.04 10.48 -8.64
C GLY A 62 -3.15 9.91 -9.53
N GLN A 63 -4.16 9.27 -8.94
CA GLN A 63 -5.27 8.65 -9.65
C GLN A 63 -6.59 8.90 -8.90
N HIS A 64 -7.67 9.10 -9.65
CA HIS A 64 -8.99 9.31 -9.08
C HIS A 64 -9.48 8.06 -8.33
N PRO A 65 -9.90 8.18 -7.05
CA PRO A 65 -10.40 7.06 -6.26
C PRO A 65 -11.76 6.56 -6.73
N VAL A 66 -12.05 5.31 -6.41
CA VAL A 66 -13.37 4.71 -6.57
C VAL A 66 -14.08 4.69 -5.22
N ILE A 67 -15.32 5.15 -5.19
CA ILE A 67 -16.16 5.10 -3.99
C ILE A 67 -16.62 3.65 -3.79
N THR A 68 -16.32 3.11 -2.61
CA THR A 68 -16.80 1.78 -2.20
C THR A 68 -18.14 1.94 -1.49
N ARG A 69 -19.11 1.08 -1.85
CA ARG A 69 -20.47 1.13 -1.35
C ARG A 69 -20.84 -0.12 -0.56
N ALA A 70 -21.72 0.06 0.43
CA ALA A 70 -22.24 -1.06 1.22
C ALA A 70 -23.00 -2.07 0.34
N ARG A 71 -22.68 -3.34 0.52
CA ARG A 71 -23.35 -4.44 -0.19
C ARG A 71 -24.60 -4.95 0.51
N LYS A 72 -24.73 -4.67 1.79
CA LYS A 72 -25.87 -5.10 2.64
C LYS A 72 -26.24 -3.98 3.59
N SER A 73 -27.53 -3.94 3.95
CA SER A 73 -28.02 -3.05 4.99
C SER A 73 -27.77 -3.65 6.37
N ILE A 74 -27.24 -2.87 7.31
CA ILE A 74 -26.97 -3.26 8.68
C ILE A 74 -27.53 -2.19 9.61
N SER A 75 -28.63 -2.49 10.28
CA SER A 75 -29.37 -1.53 11.13
C SER A 75 -28.55 -1.05 12.33
N ALA A 76 -27.72 -1.92 12.93
CA ALA A 76 -26.85 -1.57 14.05
C ALA A 76 -25.86 -0.43 13.72
N PHE A 77 -25.42 -0.33 12.47
CA PHE A 77 -24.53 0.72 11.98
C PHE A 77 -25.26 1.83 11.23
N LYS A 78 -26.60 1.85 11.23
CA LYS A 78 -27.43 2.77 10.43
C LYS A 78 -27.03 2.80 8.96
N LEU A 79 -26.62 1.65 8.43
CA LEU A 79 -26.09 1.46 7.10
C LEU A 79 -27.18 0.85 6.21
N ARG A 80 -27.37 1.44 5.02
CA ARG A 80 -28.22 0.89 3.96
C ARG A 80 -27.36 0.45 2.77
N GLU A 81 -27.82 -0.55 2.06
CA GLU A 81 -27.20 -0.98 0.80
C GLU A 81 -27.05 0.21 -0.16
N GLY A 82 -25.90 0.29 -0.83
CA GLY A 82 -25.55 1.37 -1.75
C GLY A 82 -24.98 2.63 -1.11
N MET A 83 -25.00 2.79 0.22
CA MET A 83 -24.37 3.93 0.88
C MET A 83 -22.85 3.92 0.70
N PRO A 84 -22.21 5.10 0.50
CA PRO A 84 -20.76 5.20 0.44
C PRO A 84 -20.15 4.89 1.82
N ILE A 85 -19.17 4.00 1.87
CA ILE A 85 -18.50 3.56 3.10
C ILE A 85 -16.99 3.68 3.06
N GLY A 86 -16.43 4.08 1.94
CA GLY A 86 -15.00 4.23 1.79
C GLY A 86 -14.56 4.56 0.38
N LEU A 87 -13.25 4.60 0.22
CA LEU A 87 -12.55 4.89 -1.03
C LEU A 87 -11.48 3.85 -1.30
N LYS A 88 -11.24 3.57 -2.57
CA LYS A 88 -10.25 2.61 -3.03
C LYS A 88 -9.53 3.15 -4.26
N VAL A 89 -8.21 2.96 -4.30
CA VAL A 89 -7.37 3.18 -5.50
C VAL A 89 -6.55 1.94 -5.78
N THR A 90 -6.43 1.58 -7.04
CA THR A 90 -5.55 0.49 -7.48
C THR A 90 -4.53 1.03 -8.47
N LEU A 91 -3.25 0.96 -8.10
CA LEU A 91 -2.14 1.34 -8.96
C LEU A 91 -1.50 0.12 -9.61
N ARG A 92 -1.20 0.24 -10.90
CA ARG A 92 -0.53 -0.80 -11.71
C ARG A 92 0.54 -0.17 -12.61
N GLY A 93 1.41 -1.01 -13.14
CA GLY A 93 2.42 -0.58 -14.12
C GLY A 93 3.42 0.42 -13.55
N GLU A 94 3.74 1.46 -14.31
CA GLU A 94 4.75 2.45 -13.92
C GLU A 94 4.36 3.25 -12.68
N ARG A 95 3.10 3.67 -12.58
CA ARG A 95 2.58 4.40 -11.42
C ARG A 95 2.73 3.60 -10.11
N MET A 96 2.58 2.29 -10.18
CA MET A 96 2.79 1.41 -9.03
C MET A 96 4.25 1.42 -8.56
N TYR A 97 5.22 1.33 -9.48
CA TYR A 97 6.63 1.38 -9.14
C TYR A 97 7.06 2.76 -8.63
N ASP A 98 6.58 3.83 -9.25
CA ASP A 98 6.85 5.20 -8.82
C ASP A 98 6.29 5.47 -7.42
N PHE A 99 5.09 4.97 -7.14
CA PHE A 99 4.51 5.07 -5.81
C PHE A 99 5.27 4.24 -4.79
N PHE A 100 5.68 3.02 -5.12
CA PHE A 100 6.47 2.17 -4.23
C PHE A 100 7.80 2.82 -3.86
N ASP A 101 8.49 3.40 -4.83
CA ASP A 101 9.75 4.13 -4.61
C ASP A 101 9.53 5.32 -3.65
N LYS A 102 8.48 6.11 -3.86
CA LYS A 102 8.09 7.19 -2.96
C LYS A 102 7.74 6.67 -1.55
N LEU A 103 6.99 5.57 -1.46
CA LEU A 103 6.61 4.96 -0.19
C LEU A 103 7.84 4.59 0.64
N VAL A 104 8.80 3.91 0.04
CA VAL A 104 10.02 3.46 0.71
C VAL A 104 10.92 4.63 1.10
N ASN A 105 11.17 5.56 0.19
CA ASN A 105 12.18 6.60 0.38
C ASN A 105 11.66 7.83 1.14
N ALA A 106 10.40 8.19 0.97
CA ALA A 106 9.86 9.42 1.53
C ALA A 106 8.85 9.20 2.66
N VAL A 107 7.96 8.23 2.55
CA VAL A 107 6.84 8.07 3.48
C VAL A 107 7.23 7.27 4.70
N VAL A 108 7.85 6.12 4.51
CA VAL A 108 8.21 5.22 5.62
C VAL A 108 9.22 5.89 6.56
N SER A 109 10.17 6.66 6.04
CA SER A 109 11.14 7.40 6.85
C SER A 109 10.52 8.53 7.71
N ARG A 110 9.32 9.00 7.38
CA ARG A 110 8.59 10.03 8.13
C ARG A 110 7.69 9.49 9.24
N MET A 111 7.55 8.17 9.33
CA MET A 111 6.78 7.56 10.42
C MET A 111 7.43 7.88 11.77
N ARG A 112 6.60 8.27 12.75
CA ARG A 112 7.07 8.47 14.13
C ARG A 112 7.63 7.17 14.67
N GLU A 113 8.76 7.26 15.39
CA GLU A 113 9.42 6.10 16.00
C GLU A 113 9.75 4.99 15.00
N PHE A 114 10.23 5.40 13.82
CA PHE A 114 10.55 4.46 12.75
C PHE A 114 11.68 3.49 13.17
N GLN A 115 11.31 2.23 13.38
CA GLN A 115 12.23 1.12 13.66
C GLN A 115 12.23 0.07 12.53
N GLY A 116 11.60 0.38 11.41
CA GLY A 116 11.32 -0.54 10.30
C GLY A 116 9.84 -0.92 10.22
N VAL A 117 9.45 -1.50 9.09
CA VAL A 117 8.09 -2.00 8.89
C VAL A 117 7.97 -3.43 9.44
N PRO A 118 6.80 -3.84 9.96
CA PRO A 118 6.61 -5.16 10.54
C PRO A 118 6.89 -6.28 9.53
N ARG A 119 7.61 -7.32 9.93
CA ARG A 119 7.83 -8.51 9.09
C ARG A 119 6.60 -9.42 8.97
N ASN A 120 5.65 -9.31 9.89
CA ASN A 120 4.53 -10.24 10.05
C ASN A 120 3.24 -9.79 9.35
N ALA A 121 3.27 -8.73 8.55
CA ALA A 121 2.10 -8.18 7.87
C ALA A 121 1.83 -8.82 6.50
N PHE A 122 2.25 -10.07 6.30
CA PHE A 122 1.95 -10.89 5.13
C PHE A 122 0.69 -11.74 5.32
N ASP A 123 0.01 -12.04 4.22
CA ASP A 123 -1.27 -12.78 4.21
C ASP A 123 -1.14 -14.31 4.05
N GLY A 124 0.07 -14.86 4.03
CA GLY A 124 0.36 -16.27 3.74
C GLY A 124 0.60 -16.57 2.25
N ARG A 125 0.43 -15.58 1.37
CA ARG A 125 0.60 -15.70 -0.09
C ARG A 125 1.54 -14.67 -0.70
N GLY A 126 2.38 -14.06 0.13
CA GLY A 126 3.36 -13.07 -0.31
C GLY A 126 2.83 -11.67 -0.55
N ASN A 127 1.59 -11.37 -0.18
CA ASN A 127 1.06 -10.02 -0.19
C ASN A 127 1.33 -9.33 1.15
N TYR A 128 1.61 -8.04 1.11
CA TYR A 128 1.99 -7.25 2.27
C TYR A 128 1.06 -6.07 2.48
N THR A 129 0.67 -5.80 3.73
CA THR A 129 -0.23 -4.69 4.07
C THR A 129 0.39 -3.78 5.11
N LEU A 130 0.34 -2.47 4.83
CA LEU A 130 0.74 -1.39 5.75
C LEU A 130 -0.47 -0.56 6.13
N GLY A 131 -0.68 -0.38 7.43
CA GLY A 131 -1.65 0.57 7.97
C GLY A 131 -0.98 1.86 8.41
N PHE A 132 -1.51 2.99 7.96
CA PHE A 132 -1.10 4.32 8.38
C PHE A 132 -2.22 4.95 9.19
N LYS A 133 -1.88 5.48 10.36
CA LYS A 133 -2.86 6.15 11.25
C LYS A 133 -3.24 7.54 10.75
N GLU A 134 -2.34 8.18 10.00
CA GLU A 134 -2.45 9.57 9.61
C GLU A 134 -2.07 9.76 8.13
N GLN A 135 -2.96 10.38 7.33
CA GLN A 135 -2.66 10.69 5.93
C GLN A 135 -1.63 11.81 5.76
N ILE A 136 -1.42 12.62 6.79
CA ILE A 136 -0.48 13.76 6.78
C ILE A 136 1.00 13.33 6.65
N ILE A 137 1.29 12.05 6.81
CA ILE A 137 2.62 11.48 6.60
C ILE A 137 3.07 11.59 5.13
N PHE A 138 2.13 11.69 4.21
CA PHE A 138 2.41 11.85 2.79
C PHE A 138 2.77 13.31 2.47
N PRO A 139 3.87 13.55 1.71
CA PRO A 139 4.33 14.90 1.43
C PRO A 139 3.36 15.75 0.59
N GLU A 140 2.46 15.11 -0.14
CA GLU A 140 1.44 15.78 -0.97
C GLU A 140 0.31 16.39 -0.15
N ILE A 141 0.15 15.96 1.10
CA ILE A 141 -0.91 16.43 1.98
C ILE A 141 -0.44 17.67 2.76
N ASP A 142 -1.17 18.75 2.58
CA ASP A 142 -0.96 20.00 3.31
C ASP A 142 -1.73 19.95 4.65
N TYR A 143 -0.98 19.96 5.75
CA TYR A 143 -1.55 19.89 7.11
C TYR A 143 -2.63 20.94 7.36
N ASP A 144 -2.44 22.15 6.85
CA ASP A 144 -3.35 23.28 7.08
C ASP A 144 -4.70 23.13 6.35
N LYS A 145 -4.77 22.26 5.35
CA LYS A 145 -5.98 21.99 4.56
C LYS A 145 -6.74 20.74 4.99
N VAL A 146 -6.17 19.96 5.89
CA VAL A 146 -6.79 18.72 6.38
C VAL A 146 -7.91 19.05 7.36
N ASP A 147 -9.13 18.63 7.05
CA ASP A 147 -10.31 18.79 7.92
C ASP A 147 -10.25 17.83 9.12
N LYS A 148 -9.79 16.63 8.92
CA LYS A 148 -9.66 15.58 9.94
C LYS A 148 -8.56 14.59 9.57
N VAL A 149 -7.79 14.18 10.58
CA VAL A 149 -6.82 13.10 10.44
C VAL A 149 -7.53 11.77 10.23
N ARG A 150 -7.19 11.06 9.15
CA ARG A 150 -7.76 9.76 8.80
C ARG A 150 -6.65 8.78 8.50
N GLY A 151 -6.89 7.54 8.90
CA GLY A 151 -6.01 6.44 8.55
C GLY A 151 -6.28 5.89 7.15
N LEU A 152 -5.28 5.25 6.58
CA LEU A 152 -5.39 4.53 5.32
C LEU A 152 -4.58 3.24 5.37
N GLU A 153 -4.98 2.30 4.55
CA GLU A 153 -4.31 1.01 4.38
C GLU A 153 -3.76 0.91 2.97
N ILE A 154 -2.54 0.42 2.86
CA ILE A 154 -1.87 0.17 1.59
C ILE A 154 -1.52 -1.30 1.52
N SER A 155 -2.12 -2.02 0.57
CA SER A 155 -1.83 -3.42 0.30
C SER A 155 -0.97 -3.54 -0.94
N ILE A 156 0.19 -4.16 -0.79
CA ILE A 156 1.14 -4.45 -1.87
C ILE A 156 0.91 -5.90 -2.30
N ILE A 157 0.35 -6.07 -3.49
CA ILE A 157 0.02 -7.38 -4.05
C ILE A 157 1.15 -7.81 -4.96
N THR A 158 1.67 -8.99 -4.70
CA THR A 158 2.76 -9.61 -5.45
C THR A 158 2.30 -10.91 -6.11
N THR A 159 3.10 -11.42 -7.04
CA THR A 159 2.89 -12.74 -7.64
C THR A 159 3.63 -13.86 -6.89
N ALA A 160 4.23 -13.56 -5.75
CA ALA A 160 4.87 -14.54 -4.88
C ALA A 160 3.88 -15.62 -4.43
N ARG A 161 4.36 -16.83 -4.22
CA ARG A 161 3.55 -17.96 -3.75
C ARG A 161 3.57 -18.11 -2.25
N THR A 162 4.66 -17.68 -1.63
CA THR A 162 4.89 -17.76 -0.18
C THR A 162 5.29 -16.39 0.37
N ASP A 163 5.12 -16.22 1.69
CA ASP A 163 5.53 -14.99 2.38
C ASP A 163 7.05 -14.77 2.34
N GLU A 164 7.82 -15.84 2.31
CA GLU A 164 9.27 -15.76 2.20
C GLU A 164 9.71 -15.19 0.85
N GLU A 165 9.13 -15.66 -0.25
CA GLU A 165 9.36 -15.10 -1.59
C GLU A 165 8.94 -13.63 -1.65
N GLY A 166 7.77 -13.29 -1.11
CA GLY A 166 7.26 -11.93 -1.04
C GLY A 166 8.16 -11.01 -0.22
N ARG A 167 8.64 -11.48 0.93
CA ARG A 167 9.58 -10.74 1.78
C ARG A 167 10.89 -10.47 1.05
N THR A 168 11.48 -11.49 0.45
CA THR A 168 12.72 -11.34 -0.32
C THR A 168 12.56 -10.34 -1.45
N LEU A 169 11.44 -10.38 -2.18
CA LEU A 169 11.13 -9.41 -3.23
C LEU A 169 11.08 -7.98 -2.68
N LEU A 170 10.33 -7.75 -1.60
CA LEU A 170 10.18 -6.42 -1.02
C LEU A 170 11.48 -5.90 -0.40
N GLU A 171 12.28 -6.76 0.24
CA GLU A 171 13.61 -6.39 0.74
C GLU A 171 14.55 -5.92 -0.37
N LEU A 172 14.61 -6.64 -1.48
CA LEU A 172 15.42 -6.27 -2.64
C LEU A 172 14.92 -5.00 -3.33
N LEU A 173 13.62 -4.73 -3.29
CA LEU A 173 13.04 -3.47 -3.74
C LEU A 173 13.33 -2.28 -2.81
N GLY A 174 13.85 -2.54 -1.60
CA GLY A 174 14.27 -1.53 -0.66
C GLY A 174 13.35 -1.33 0.55
N MET A 175 12.36 -2.20 0.77
CA MET A 175 11.48 -2.12 1.94
C MET A 175 12.29 -2.32 3.23
N PRO A 176 12.27 -1.35 4.16
CA PRO A 176 13.05 -1.43 5.39
C PRO A 176 12.29 -2.20 6.48
N PHE A 177 12.42 -3.52 6.49
CA PHE A 177 11.84 -4.35 7.54
C PHE A 177 12.59 -4.19 8.87
N THR A 178 11.88 -4.36 9.99
CA THR A 178 12.49 -4.44 11.33
C THR A 178 13.50 -5.57 11.37
N LYS A 179 14.66 -5.31 12.00
CA LYS A 179 15.65 -6.36 12.27
C LYS A 179 15.10 -7.29 13.37
N ASP A 180 15.24 -8.60 13.20
CA ASP A 180 14.93 -9.52 14.28
C ASP A 180 15.90 -9.29 15.43
N GLN A 181 15.39 -9.26 16.68
CA GLN A 181 16.22 -9.14 17.88
C GLN A 181 17.10 -10.39 18.14
N ASN A 182 17.04 -11.39 17.27
CA ASN A 182 17.75 -12.66 17.39
C ASN A 182 18.96 -12.79 16.46
N ASP A 183 19.34 -11.76 15.70
CA ASP A 183 20.56 -11.76 14.88
C ASP A 183 21.76 -11.13 15.62
N GLY A 184 21.95 -11.52 16.87
CA GLY A 184 23.08 -11.13 17.71
C GLY A 184 23.80 -12.35 18.30
#